data_972feb58a7111b49341d6e6f111ce80d
#
_entry.id   972feb58a7111b49341d6e6f111ce80d
#
_cell.length_a   1.000
_cell.length_b   1.000
_cell.length_c   1.000
_cell.angle_alpha   90.00
_cell.angle_beta   90.00
_cell.angle_gamma   90.00
#
_symmetry.space_group_name_H-M   'P 1'
#
loop_
_entity.id
_entity.type
_entity.pdbx_description
1 polymer ?
#
loop_
_entity_poly.entity_id
_entity_poly.type
_entity_poly.pdbx_seq_one_letter_code
_entity_poly.pdbx_strand_id
1 'polypeptide(L)'
;IFNKMKTLLGREGAFVDDVFYCPHHPDSGFPGEVKELKIDCDCRKPKTGMLRRAAERYHLDLSACYLIGDTTGDIQCGKNAGVRTVLVRTGEAGKDGKYDAVPDLIAENLADAAAKILAER
;
A
#
# COMPACT_ATOMS: atom_id res chain seq x y z
N ILE A 1 14.72 -3.91 -8.59
CA ILE A 1 13.32 -3.57 -8.94
C ILE A 1 13.03 -2.11 -8.66
N PHE A 2 13.29 -1.64 -7.45
CA PHE A 2 12.99 -0.25 -7.08
C PHE A 2 13.81 0.76 -7.89
N ASN A 3 15.07 0.48 -8.17
CA ASN A 3 15.92 1.37 -8.97
C ASN A 3 15.39 1.50 -10.40
N LYS A 4 14.95 0.39 -11.00
CA LYS A 4 14.37 0.40 -12.34
C LYS A 4 13.07 1.21 -12.36
N MET A 5 12.22 1.03 -11.38
CA MET A 5 10.97 1.80 -11.24
C MET A 5 11.26 3.30 -11.15
N LYS A 6 12.21 3.70 -10.29
CA LYS A 6 12.60 5.11 -10.14
C LYS A 6 13.13 5.70 -11.44
N THR A 7 13.91 4.95 -12.20
CA THR A 7 14.45 5.38 -13.48
C THR A 7 13.34 5.60 -14.50
N LEU A 8 12.41 4.64 -14.63
CA LEU A 8 11.31 4.73 -15.58
C LEU A 8 10.38 5.89 -15.26
N LEU A 9 10.04 6.08 -13.99
CA LEU A 9 9.21 7.20 -13.56
C LEU A 9 9.93 8.54 -13.77
N GLY A 10 11.23 8.60 -13.50
CA GLY A 10 12.02 9.80 -13.69
C GLY A 10 12.05 10.29 -15.14
N ARG A 11 12.03 9.36 -16.11
CA ARG A 11 11.95 9.70 -17.53
C ARG A 11 10.66 10.43 -17.89
N GLU A 12 9.60 10.18 -17.15
CA GLU A 12 8.30 10.83 -17.33
C GLU A 12 8.09 12.01 -16.39
N GLY A 13 9.13 12.43 -15.67
CA GLY A 13 9.05 13.57 -14.74
C GLY A 13 8.36 13.25 -13.42
N ALA A 14 8.23 11.98 -13.08
CA ALA A 14 7.61 11.54 -11.82
C ALA A 14 8.66 10.98 -10.87
N PHE A 15 8.46 11.21 -9.59
CA PHE A 15 9.40 10.78 -8.55
C PHE A 15 8.68 10.08 -7.41
N VAL A 16 9.33 9.05 -6.86
CA VAL A 16 8.91 8.39 -5.63
C VAL A 16 9.81 8.91 -4.51
N ASP A 17 9.20 9.49 -3.48
CA ASP A 17 9.95 10.08 -2.37
C ASP A 17 10.67 9.02 -1.54
N ASP A 18 10.03 7.88 -1.32
CA ASP A 18 10.62 6.78 -0.55
C ASP A 18 9.90 5.47 -0.86
N VAL A 19 10.55 4.38 -0.45
CA VAL A 19 10.00 3.03 -0.59
C VAL A 19 10.12 2.33 0.76
N PHE A 20 8.99 1.82 1.26
CA PHE A 20 8.92 0.97 2.45
C PHE A 20 8.41 -0.40 2.03
N TYR A 21 9.00 -1.44 2.55
CA TYR A 21 8.57 -2.80 2.25
C TYR A 21 8.64 -3.68 3.48
N CYS A 22 7.85 -4.76 3.46
CA CYS A 22 7.85 -5.75 4.54
C CYS A 22 8.43 -7.05 4.02
N PRO A 23 9.69 -7.39 4.38
CA PRO A 23 10.29 -8.66 3.98
C PRO A 23 9.80 -9.82 4.83
N HIS A 24 9.10 -9.55 5.94
CA HIS A 24 8.67 -10.54 6.90
C HIS A 24 7.39 -11.25 6.45
N HIS A 25 7.28 -12.53 6.79
CA HIS A 25 6.14 -13.36 6.45
C HIS A 25 5.85 -14.29 7.62
N PRO A 26 4.70 -14.17 8.30
CA PRO A 26 4.42 -14.99 9.48
C PRO A 26 4.18 -16.46 9.15
N ASP A 27 3.77 -16.77 7.93
CA ASP A 27 3.51 -18.16 7.51
C ASP A 27 4.80 -18.86 7.16
N SER A 28 4.84 -20.19 7.36
CA SER A 28 5.99 -21.01 7.08
C SER A 28 5.62 -22.20 6.19
N GLY A 29 6.65 -22.91 5.69
CA GLY A 29 6.44 -24.11 4.88
C GLY A 29 6.39 -23.86 3.38
N PHE A 30 6.65 -22.68 2.90
CA PHE A 30 6.68 -22.37 1.47
C PHE A 30 8.06 -22.72 0.87
N PRO A 31 8.10 -23.31 -0.34
CA PRO A 31 9.37 -23.50 -1.03
C PRO A 31 10.11 -22.18 -1.23
N GLY A 32 11.43 -22.20 -1.00
CA GLY A 32 12.25 -21.00 -1.16
C GLY A 32 12.15 -19.99 -0.04
N GLU A 33 11.49 -20.33 1.06
CA GLU A 33 11.38 -19.40 2.19
C GLU A 33 12.73 -19.12 2.84
N VAL A 34 12.87 -17.91 3.35
CA VAL A 34 13.99 -17.51 4.20
C VAL A 34 13.48 -17.42 5.63
N LYS A 35 13.89 -18.35 6.48
CA LYS A 35 13.34 -18.48 7.84
C LYS A 35 13.52 -17.22 8.69
N GLU A 36 14.61 -16.51 8.50
CA GLU A 36 14.91 -15.27 9.23
C GLU A 36 13.90 -14.18 8.93
N LEU A 37 13.17 -14.28 7.79
CA LEU A 37 12.14 -13.35 7.41
C LEU A 37 10.74 -13.83 7.79
N LYS A 38 10.61 -15.03 8.37
CA LYS A 38 9.34 -15.62 8.79
C LYS A 38 9.00 -15.22 10.21
N ILE A 39 8.86 -13.93 10.45
CA ILE A 39 8.51 -13.40 11.77
C ILE A 39 7.23 -12.61 11.70
N ASP A 40 6.51 -12.56 12.80
CA ASP A 40 5.34 -11.70 12.94
C ASP A 40 5.84 -10.28 13.22
N CYS A 41 5.47 -9.33 12.37
CA CYS A 41 5.94 -7.96 12.44
C CYS A 41 4.77 -6.97 12.43
N ASP A 42 5.07 -5.70 12.70
CA ASP A 42 4.08 -4.63 12.64
C ASP A 42 3.91 -4.02 11.24
N CYS A 43 4.76 -4.41 10.29
CA CYS A 43 4.79 -3.79 8.95
C CYS A 43 3.93 -4.53 7.92
N ARG A 44 3.61 -5.81 8.13
CA ARG A 44 2.80 -6.58 7.18
C ARG A 44 1.33 -6.19 7.27
N LYS A 45 0.76 -5.85 6.13
CA LYS A 45 -0.67 -5.48 6.06
C LYS A 45 -1.56 -6.62 6.57
N PRO A 46 -2.63 -6.33 7.29
CA PRO A 46 -3.24 -5.01 7.51
C PRO A 46 -2.65 -4.20 8.68
N LYS A 47 -1.53 -4.61 9.22
CA LYS A 47 -0.84 -3.87 10.26
C LYS A 47 -0.29 -2.56 9.70
N THR A 48 -0.23 -1.53 10.53
CA THR A 48 0.02 -0.16 10.08
C THR A 48 1.47 0.29 10.20
N GLY A 49 2.39 -0.63 10.52
CA GLY A 49 3.79 -0.28 10.80
C GLY A 49 4.47 0.51 9.70
N MET A 50 4.30 0.12 8.44
CA MET A 50 4.90 0.84 7.32
C MET A 50 4.33 2.25 7.17
N LEU A 51 3.02 2.41 7.31
CA LEU A 51 2.36 3.71 7.21
C LEU A 51 2.79 4.63 8.37
N ARG A 52 2.88 4.09 9.57
CA ARG A 52 3.33 4.86 10.73
C ARG A 52 4.79 5.30 10.59
N ARG A 53 5.67 4.44 10.06
CA ARG A 53 7.07 4.79 9.82
C ARG A 53 7.20 5.91 8.79
N ALA A 54 6.42 5.85 7.71
CA ALA A 54 6.40 6.91 6.71
C ALA A 54 5.91 8.22 7.32
N ALA A 55 4.84 8.18 8.11
CA ALA A 55 4.30 9.35 8.76
C ALA A 55 5.31 9.99 9.72
N GLU A 56 6.01 9.20 10.52
CA GLU A 56 7.04 9.70 11.43
C GLU A 56 8.23 10.30 10.68
N ARG A 57 8.68 9.63 9.63
CA ARG A 57 9.86 10.07 8.87
C ARG A 57 9.63 11.40 8.16
N TYR A 58 8.45 11.63 7.63
CA TYR A 58 8.13 12.81 6.83
C TYR A 58 7.13 13.75 7.49
N HIS A 59 6.81 13.50 8.75
CA HIS A 59 5.85 14.31 9.51
C HIS A 59 4.49 14.44 8.80
N LEU A 60 3.99 13.31 8.29
CA LEU A 60 2.74 13.27 7.54
C LEU A 60 1.54 13.25 8.48
N ASP A 61 0.50 13.98 8.08
CA ASP A 61 -0.82 13.85 8.68
C ASP A 61 -1.55 12.73 7.93
N LEU A 62 -1.71 11.57 8.55
CA LEU A 62 -2.35 10.41 7.92
C LEU A 62 -3.79 10.70 7.51
N SER A 63 -4.50 11.58 8.21
CA SER A 63 -5.87 11.95 7.82
C SER A 63 -5.93 12.69 6.49
N ALA A 64 -4.81 13.27 6.03
CA ALA A 64 -4.69 13.95 4.75
C ALA A 64 -4.05 13.06 3.67
N CYS A 65 -3.76 11.81 4.00
CA CYS A 65 -3.09 10.86 3.09
C CYS A 65 -4.09 9.91 2.43
N TYR A 66 -3.64 9.30 1.35
CA TYR A 66 -4.40 8.28 0.62
C TYR A 66 -3.57 7.00 0.53
N LEU A 67 -4.24 5.86 0.69
CA LEU A 67 -3.66 4.55 0.41
C LEU A 67 -4.37 3.97 -0.81
N ILE A 68 -3.62 3.66 -1.84
CA ILE A 68 -4.14 3.05 -3.06
C ILE A 68 -3.67 1.61 -3.11
N GLY A 69 -4.58 0.67 -3.25
CA GLY A 69 -4.24 -0.74 -3.29
C GLY A 69 -5.28 -1.57 -4.03
N ASP A 70 -4.94 -2.83 -4.31
CA ASP A 70 -5.80 -3.75 -5.06
C ASP A 70 -6.38 -4.87 -4.20
N THR A 71 -6.05 -4.93 -2.92
CA THR A 71 -6.54 -5.98 -2.02
C THR A 71 -7.37 -5.43 -0.86
N THR A 72 -8.21 -6.29 -0.29
CA THR A 72 -8.94 -5.92 0.92
C THR A 72 -7.99 -5.72 2.10
N GLY A 73 -6.82 -6.40 2.09
CA GLY A 73 -5.76 -6.18 3.07
C GLY A 73 -5.21 -4.75 3.03
N ASP A 74 -5.02 -4.19 1.84
CA ASP A 74 -4.61 -2.80 1.66
C ASP A 74 -5.65 -1.84 2.25
N ILE A 75 -6.92 -2.08 1.94
CA ILE A 75 -8.00 -1.22 2.41
C ILE A 75 -8.14 -1.29 3.93
N GLN A 76 -8.05 -2.49 4.50
CA GLN A 76 -8.09 -2.66 5.95
C GLN A 76 -6.90 -1.96 6.62
N CYS A 77 -5.72 -2.06 6.03
CA CYS A 77 -4.52 -1.36 6.51
C CYS A 77 -4.75 0.16 6.55
N GLY A 78 -5.28 0.73 5.47
CA GLY A 78 -5.58 2.16 5.41
C GLY A 78 -6.60 2.58 6.46
N LYS A 79 -7.66 1.79 6.66
CA LYS A 79 -8.67 2.08 7.68
C LYS A 79 -8.08 2.02 9.08
N ASN A 80 -7.22 1.05 9.35
CA ASN A 80 -6.56 0.91 10.64
C ASN A 80 -5.64 2.11 10.94
N ALA A 81 -5.06 2.71 9.90
CA ALA A 81 -4.17 3.87 10.04
C ALA A 81 -4.90 5.22 9.97
N GLY A 82 -6.18 5.22 9.61
CA GLY A 82 -6.94 6.47 9.51
C GLY A 82 -6.69 7.27 8.23
N VAL A 83 -6.21 6.61 7.16
CA VAL A 83 -6.04 7.24 5.84
C VAL A 83 -7.24 6.95 4.95
N ARG A 84 -7.46 7.79 3.95
CA ARG A 84 -8.47 7.52 2.93
C ARG A 84 -7.97 6.41 2.01
N THR A 85 -8.87 5.54 1.61
CA THR A 85 -8.53 4.34 0.86
C THR A 85 -9.13 4.36 -0.53
N VAL A 86 -8.34 3.89 -1.51
CA VAL A 86 -8.76 3.77 -2.90
C VAL A 86 -8.47 2.34 -3.36
N LEU A 87 -9.49 1.62 -3.77
CA LEU A 87 -9.34 0.30 -4.36
C LEU A 87 -9.26 0.42 -5.87
N VAL A 88 -8.20 -0.12 -6.46
CA VAL A 88 -8.08 -0.19 -7.92
C VAL A 88 -8.53 -1.55 -8.42
N ARG A 89 -9.09 -1.56 -9.64
CA ARG A 89 -9.61 -2.78 -10.27
C ARG A 89 -8.55 -3.56 -11.05
N THR A 90 -7.35 -3.02 -11.15
CA THR A 90 -6.20 -3.78 -11.63
C THR A 90 -5.73 -4.76 -10.56
N GLY A 91 -4.99 -5.78 -10.94
CA GLY A 91 -4.52 -6.78 -9.98
C GLY A 91 -5.66 -7.58 -9.37
N GLU A 92 -5.70 -7.70 -8.06
CA GLU A 92 -6.70 -8.51 -7.33
C GLU A 92 -8.10 -7.88 -7.31
N ALA A 93 -8.21 -6.58 -7.51
CA ALA A 93 -9.49 -5.85 -7.55
C ALA A 93 -10.38 -6.11 -6.32
N GLY A 94 -9.79 -6.36 -5.17
CA GLY A 94 -10.52 -6.67 -3.93
C GLY A 94 -11.03 -8.10 -3.84
N LYS A 95 -10.64 -8.98 -4.76
CA LYS A 95 -11.13 -10.36 -4.82
C LYS A 95 -10.43 -11.32 -3.87
N ASP A 96 -9.42 -10.85 -3.14
CA ASP A 96 -8.73 -11.66 -2.14
C ASP A 96 -9.66 -12.12 -1.01
N GLY A 97 -10.74 -11.39 -0.75
CA GLY A 97 -11.80 -11.81 0.18
C GLY A 97 -11.36 -11.99 1.62
N LYS A 98 -10.23 -11.43 2.03
CA LYS A 98 -9.68 -11.63 3.37
C LYS A 98 -10.34 -10.76 4.44
N TYR A 99 -10.83 -9.58 4.05
CA TYR A 99 -11.41 -8.60 4.98
C TYR A 99 -12.67 -7.99 4.38
N ASP A 100 -13.59 -7.61 5.25
CA ASP A 100 -14.82 -6.88 4.88
C ASP A 100 -14.58 -5.36 4.85
N ALA A 101 -13.45 -4.94 4.34
CA ALA A 101 -13.12 -3.52 4.29
C ALA A 101 -13.74 -2.86 3.07
N VAL A 102 -14.44 -1.74 3.29
CA VAL A 102 -15.06 -0.97 2.22
C VAL A 102 -14.17 0.24 1.90
N PRO A 103 -13.70 0.37 0.65
CA PRO A 103 -12.87 1.51 0.28
C PRO A 103 -13.67 2.81 0.25
N ASP A 104 -12.98 3.94 0.43
CA ASP A 104 -13.60 5.26 0.30
C ASP A 104 -13.85 5.60 -1.17
N LEU A 105 -12.94 5.18 -2.06
CA LEU A 105 -13.05 5.37 -3.51
C LEU A 105 -12.72 4.07 -4.22
N ILE A 106 -13.29 3.90 -5.43
CA ILE A 106 -12.94 2.81 -6.34
C ILE A 106 -12.48 3.43 -7.66
N ALA A 107 -11.38 2.95 -8.19
CA ALA A 107 -10.80 3.42 -9.45
C ALA A 107 -10.46 2.25 -10.36
N GLU A 108 -10.44 2.48 -11.67
CA GLU A 108 -10.13 1.44 -12.65
C GLU A 108 -8.67 1.02 -12.60
N ASN A 109 -7.77 2.00 -12.35
CA ASN A 109 -6.33 1.79 -12.28
C ASN A 109 -5.69 2.93 -11.49
N LEU A 110 -4.37 2.91 -11.38
CA LEU A 110 -3.63 3.92 -10.61
C LEU A 110 -3.81 5.33 -11.20
N ALA A 111 -3.82 5.47 -12.52
CA ALA A 111 -4.01 6.78 -13.16
C ALA A 111 -5.40 7.36 -12.85
N ASP A 112 -6.43 6.51 -12.91
CA ASP A 112 -7.79 6.92 -12.54
C ASP A 112 -7.89 7.27 -11.05
N ALA A 113 -7.20 6.51 -10.20
CA ALA A 113 -7.13 6.80 -8.77
C ALA A 113 -6.52 8.20 -8.54
N ALA A 114 -5.41 8.50 -9.19
CA ALA A 114 -4.76 9.81 -9.09
C ALA A 114 -5.70 10.94 -9.53
N ALA A 115 -6.42 10.77 -10.64
CA ALA A 115 -7.37 11.76 -11.13
C ALA A 115 -8.51 12.00 -10.13
N LYS A 116 -9.04 10.94 -9.53
CA LYS A 116 -10.11 11.05 -8.52
C LYS A 116 -9.64 11.73 -7.25
N ILE A 117 -8.42 11.43 -6.79
CA ILE A 117 -7.82 12.07 -5.62
C ILE A 117 -7.66 13.57 -5.87
N LEU A 118 -7.13 13.95 -7.03
CA LEU A 118 -6.94 15.36 -7.38
C LEU A 118 -8.27 16.12 -7.49
N ALA A 119 -9.31 15.46 -7.99
CA ALA A 119 -10.64 16.07 -8.08
C ALA A 119 -11.29 16.28 -6.72
N GLU A 120 -10.96 15.43 -5.73
CA GLU A 120 -11.49 15.48 -4.37
C GLU A 120 -10.82 16.58 -3.52
N ARG A 121 -9.61 16.95 -3.86
CA ARG A 121 -8.79 17.90 -3.10
C ARG A 121 -9.15 19.34 -3.40
#